data_68f598c5a50caefe84006ae032dabf59
#
_entry.id   68f598c5a50caefe84006ae032dabf59
#
_cell.length_a   1.000
_cell.length_b   1.000
_cell.length_c   1.000
_cell.angle_alpha   90.00
_cell.angle_beta   90.00
_cell.angle_gamma   90.00
#
_symmetry.space_group_name_H-M   'P 1'
#
loop_
_entity.id
_entity.type
_entity.pdbx_description
1 polymer ?
#
loop_
_entity_poly.entity_id
_entity_poly.type
_entity_poly.pdbx_seq_one_letter_code
_entity_poly.pdbx_strand_id
1 'polypeptide(L)'
;MHGYWRQPEMTKTVLGEGWLRTGDVAVCDTDGYFYIVDRKKDMIVSGGFNVFPREVEDVLTMHPAVSNVAVIGVPDEKWGEAVKALVVTKSGFRVSAAELIKLVRDKKGSIYAPKSVDFVDTLPLTPVGKADKKALRARYWAGHTRNAH
;
A
#
# COMPACT_ATOMS: atom_id res chain seq x y z
N MET A 1 -4.10 8.15 -25.44
CA MET A 1 -4.92 6.98 -25.84
C MET A 1 -6.30 7.44 -26.23
N HIS A 2 -7.03 6.71 -27.08
CA HIS A 2 -8.41 7.09 -27.47
C HIS A 2 -9.45 6.63 -26.44
N GLY A 3 -9.16 5.63 -25.64
CA GLY A 3 -10.04 5.10 -24.60
C GLY A 3 -9.86 3.61 -24.36
N TYR A 4 -10.61 3.09 -23.39
CA TYR A 4 -10.70 1.65 -23.12
C TYR A 4 -11.68 0.98 -24.07
N TRP A 5 -11.31 -0.19 -24.59
CA TRP A 5 -12.14 -0.95 -25.51
C TRP A 5 -13.50 -1.28 -24.92
N ARG A 6 -14.58 -0.84 -25.58
CA ARG A 6 -15.98 -1.04 -25.16
C ARG A 6 -16.33 -0.57 -23.74
N GLN A 7 -15.57 0.42 -23.20
CA GLN A 7 -15.82 0.95 -21.85
C GLN A 7 -15.83 2.50 -21.86
N PRO A 8 -16.88 3.13 -22.46
CA PRO A 8 -16.93 4.57 -22.59
C PRO A 8 -17.01 5.29 -21.24
N GLU A 9 -17.75 4.76 -20.27
CA GLU A 9 -17.89 5.39 -18.94
C GLU A 9 -16.57 5.34 -18.14
N MET A 10 -15.84 4.22 -18.19
CA MET A 10 -14.52 4.16 -17.60
C MET A 10 -13.55 5.10 -18.32
N THR A 11 -13.66 5.23 -19.63
CA THR A 11 -12.83 6.17 -20.39
C THR A 11 -13.08 7.61 -19.94
N LYS A 12 -14.32 8.04 -19.77
CA LYS A 12 -14.67 9.37 -19.27
C LYS A 12 -14.10 9.64 -17.87
N THR A 13 -14.08 8.61 -17.02
CA THR A 13 -13.56 8.74 -15.66
C THR A 13 -12.06 9.06 -15.63
N VAL A 14 -11.29 8.49 -16.56
CA VAL A 14 -9.83 8.60 -16.58
C VAL A 14 -9.30 9.62 -17.57
N LEU A 15 -10.05 9.89 -18.64
CA LEU A 15 -9.70 10.90 -19.65
C LEU A 15 -10.57 12.13 -19.44
N GLY A 16 -9.98 13.24 -19.03
CA GLY A 16 -10.65 14.52 -18.88
C GLY A 16 -9.77 15.66 -19.39
N GLU A 17 -10.33 16.59 -20.15
CA GLU A 17 -9.66 17.83 -20.59
C GLU A 17 -8.30 17.59 -21.27
N GLY A 18 -8.13 16.50 -22.00
CA GLY A 18 -6.89 16.11 -22.67
C GLY A 18 -5.85 15.41 -21.78
N TRP A 19 -6.18 15.18 -20.51
CA TRP A 19 -5.29 14.52 -19.55
C TRP A 19 -5.76 13.11 -19.22
N LEU A 20 -4.79 12.20 -19.05
CA LEU A 20 -5.00 10.86 -18.52
C LEU A 20 -4.69 10.83 -17.02
N ARG A 21 -5.69 10.55 -16.20
CA ARG A 21 -5.54 10.31 -14.75
C ARG A 21 -5.05 8.89 -14.54
N THR A 22 -3.74 8.71 -14.32
CA THR A 22 -3.13 7.39 -14.13
C THR A 22 -3.51 6.75 -12.79
N GLY A 23 -3.87 7.57 -11.80
CA GLY A 23 -4.09 7.15 -10.41
C GLY A 23 -2.79 6.88 -9.65
N ASP A 24 -1.65 7.21 -10.23
CA ASP A 24 -0.36 7.16 -9.55
C ASP A 24 -0.09 8.48 -8.80
N VAL A 25 0.63 8.39 -7.70
CA VAL A 25 1.18 9.53 -6.95
C VAL A 25 2.65 9.61 -7.24
N ALA A 26 3.11 10.80 -7.61
CA ALA A 26 4.51 11.03 -7.93
C ALA A 26 5.01 12.29 -7.22
N VAL A 27 6.31 12.35 -6.97
CA VAL A 27 7.04 13.56 -6.61
C VAL A 27 7.86 14.02 -7.81
N CYS A 28 8.01 15.34 -7.96
CA CYS A 28 8.85 15.94 -8.97
C CYS A 28 10.06 16.57 -8.29
N ASP A 29 11.26 16.30 -8.78
CA ASP A 29 12.46 16.95 -8.29
C ASP A 29 12.69 18.32 -8.95
N THR A 30 13.76 19.00 -8.54
CA THR A 30 14.13 20.33 -9.06
C THR A 30 14.55 20.32 -10.54
N ASP A 31 14.95 19.16 -11.06
CA ASP A 31 15.37 18.98 -12.45
C ASP A 31 14.19 18.57 -13.35
N GLY A 32 12.97 18.41 -12.76
CA GLY A 32 11.74 18.09 -13.48
C GLY A 32 11.49 16.60 -13.70
N TYR A 33 12.25 15.71 -13.04
CA TYR A 33 12.01 14.28 -13.09
C TYR A 33 10.88 13.86 -12.14
N PHE A 34 10.05 12.93 -12.61
CA PHE A 34 8.94 12.38 -11.83
C PHE A 34 9.27 10.98 -11.31
N TYR A 35 9.12 10.82 -10.00
CA TYR A 35 9.32 9.55 -9.32
C TYR A 35 7.98 9.06 -8.77
N ILE A 36 7.51 7.89 -9.25
CA ILE A 36 6.25 7.30 -8.78
C ILE A 36 6.47 6.76 -7.37
N VAL A 37 5.73 7.32 -6.42
CA VAL A 37 5.77 6.93 -5.00
C VAL A 37 4.85 5.74 -4.75
N ASP A 38 3.58 5.86 -5.15
CA ASP A 38 2.59 4.79 -4.95
C ASP A 38 1.33 5.03 -5.81
N ARG A 39 0.31 4.21 -5.61
CA ARG A 39 -1.02 4.39 -6.17
C ARG A 39 -1.93 5.18 -5.23
N LYS A 40 -2.68 6.17 -5.75
CA LYS A 40 -3.64 6.96 -4.96
C LYS A 40 -4.63 6.07 -4.19
N LYS A 41 -5.17 5.04 -4.84
CA LYS A 41 -6.13 4.09 -4.25
C LYS A 41 -5.55 3.19 -3.14
N ASP A 42 -4.23 3.06 -3.08
CA ASP A 42 -3.55 2.22 -2.10
C ASP A 42 -3.03 3.04 -0.90
N MET A 43 -2.99 4.37 -1.02
CA MET A 43 -2.62 5.30 0.04
C MET A 43 -3.50 5.06 1.28
N ILE A 44 -2.87 5.06 2.45
CA ILE A 44 -3.51 4.86 3.76
C ILE A 44 -3.63 6.22 4.42
N VAL A 45 -4.84 6.58 4.86
CA VAL A 45 -5.06 7.83 5.61
C VAL A 45 -5.17 7.48 7.09
N SER A 46 -4.06 7.59 7.81
CA SER A 46 -3.96 7.24 9.22
C SER A 46 -3.81 8.50 10.07
N GLY A 47 -4.82 8.83 10.86
CA GLY A 47 -4.81 10.01 11.74
C GLY A 47 -4.61 11.32 10.99
N GLY A 48 -5.12 11.43 9.76
CA GLY A 48 -4.97 12.61 8.89
C GLY A 48 -3.65 12.66 8.10
N PHE A 49 -2.78 11.68 8.26
CA PHE A 49 -1.53 11.59 7.50
C PHE A 49 -1.65 10.60 6.34
N ASN A 50 -1.09 10.97 5.21
CA ASN A 50 -0.98 10.10 4.05
C ASN A 50 0.24 9.19 4.20
N VAL A 51 0.00 7.88 4.33
CA VAL A 51 1.05 6.87 4.39
C VAL A 51 1.02 6.08 3.09
N PHE A 52 2.14 6.04 2.40
CA PHE A 52 2.30 5.28 1.17
C PHE A 52 2.79 3.86 1.51
N PRO A 53 1.99 2.82 1.24
CA PRO A 53 2.35 1.43 1.53
C PRO A 53 3.73 1.03 1.04
N ARG A 54 4.12 1.46 -0.15
CA ARG A 54 5.41 1.12 -0.74
C ARG A 54 6.59 1.58 0.11
N GLU A 55 6.52 2.77 0.70
CA GLU A 55 7.59 3.28 1.55
C GLU A 55 7.81 2.41 2.79
N VAL A 56 6.74 1.81 3.32
CA VAL A 56 6.79 0.87 4.45
C VAL A 56 7.29 -0.49 3.98
N GLU A 57 6.80 -0.97 2.83
CA GLU A 57 7.22 -2.24 2.21
C GLU A 57 8.73 -2.23 1.90
N ASP A 58 9.23 -1.14 1.33
CA ASP A 58 10.66 -0.98 1.01
C ASP A 58 11.54 -1.10 2.26
N VAL A 59 11.11 -0.53 3.39
CA VAL A 59 11.84 -0.68 4.67
C VAL A 59 11.77 -2.11 5.19
N LEU A 60 10.59 -2.72 5.16
CA LEU A 60 10.41 -4.08 5.68
C LEU A 60 11.17 -5.12 4.85
N THR A 61 11.28 -4.93 3.54
CA THR A 61 12.05 -5.83 2.66
C THR A 61 13.56 -5.77 2.89
N MET A 62 14.08 -4.71 3.54
CA MET A 62 15.49 -4.66 3.96
C MET A 62 15.81 -5.66 5.08
N HIS A 63 14.80 -6.16 5.79
CA HIS A 63 15.02 -7.12 6.87
C HIS A 63 15.37 -8.50 6.31
N PRO A 64 16.48 -9.14 6.77
CA PRO A 64 16.97 -10.40 6.18
C PRO A 64 15.96 -11.56 6.26
N ALA A 65 15.09 -11.57 7.27
CA ALA A 65 14.08 -12.62 7.46
C ALA A 65 12.82 -12.42 6.58
N VAL A 66 12.64 -11.27 5.94
CA VAL A 66 11.46 -10.99 5.11
C VAL A 66 11.68 -11.51 3.70
N SER A 67 10.78 -12.38 3.24
CA SER A 67 10.74 -12.87 1.87
C SER A 67 9.86 -11.99 0.98
N ASN A 68 8.66 -11.66 1.49
CA ASN A 68 7.71 -10.82 0.79
C ASN A 68 6.84 -10.06 1.80
N VAL A 69 6.30 -8.93 1.41
CA VAL A 69 5.45 -8.10 2.27
C VAL A 69 4.41 -7.36 1.46
N ALA A 70 3.24 -7.18 2.05
CA ALA A 70 2.23 -6.27 1.56
C ALA A 70 1.75 -5.40 2.72
N VAL A 71 1.63 -4.10 2.48
CA VAL A 71 1.13 -3.13 3.46
C VAL A 71 -0.21 -2.59 2.98
N ILE A 72 -1.19 -2.60 3.89
CA ILE A 72 -2.55 -2.14 3.62
C ILE A 72 -3.08 -1.27 4.77
N GLY A 73 -4.06 -0.42 4.47
CA GLY A 73 -4.89 0.22 5.48
C GLY A 73 -6.02 -0.71 5.90
N VAL A 74 -6.21 -0.85 7.20
CA VAL A 74 -7.34 -1.56 7.82
C VAL A 74 -8.17 -0.59 8.65
N PRO A 75 -9.48 -0.84 8.86
CA PRO A 75 -10.32 0.01 9.70
C PRO A 75 -9.73 0.17 11.11
N ASP A 76 -9.77 1.39 11.63
CA ASP A 76 -9.33 1.72 12.99
C ASP A 76 -10.20 2.83 13.56
N GLU A 77 -10.78 2.62 14.76
CA GLU A 77 -11.71 3.57 15.38
C GLU A 77 -11.03 4.91 15.71
N LYS A 78 -9.76 4.87 16.08
CA LYS A 78 -9.01 6.07 16.50
C LYS A 78 -8.41 6.84 15.33
N TRP A 79 -7.87 6.10 14.33
CA TRP A 79 -7.07 6.67 13.27
C TRP A 79 -7.79 6.71 11.91
N GLY A 80 -9.04 6.20 11.83
CA GLY A 80 -9.78 5.95 10.60
C GLY A 80 -9.23 4.74 9.86
N GLU A 81 -7.95 4.79 9.47
CA GLU A 81 -7.21 3.65 8.97
C GLU A 81 -5.95 3.43 9.80
N ALA A 82 -5.61 2.18 10.09
CA ALA A 82 -4.33 1.77 10.65
C ALA A 82 -3.47 1.08 9.61
N VAL A 83 -2.17 1.36 9.66
CA VAL A 83 -1.18 0.68 8.81
C VAL A 83 -1.00 -0.75 9.30
N LYS A 84 -1.22 -1.72 8.42
CA LYS A 84 -1.05 -3.16 8.69
C LYS A 84 -0.10 -3.77 7.68
N ALA A 85 0.88 -4.53 8.16
CA ALA A 85 1.79 -5.30 7.32
C ALA A 85 1.42 -6.79 7.34
N LEU A 86 1.38 -7.41 6.16
CA LEU A 86 1.29 -8.87 6.00
C LEU A 86 2.64 -9.35 5.48
N VAL A 87 3.30 -10.20 6.24
CA VAL A 87 4.69 -10.57 6.01
C VAL A 87 4.83 -12.06 5.77
N VAL A 88 5.53 -12.41 4.69
CA VAL A 88 6.01 -13.77 4.44
C VAL A 88 7.46 -13.82 4.86
N THR A 89 7.80 -14.73 5.76
CA THR A 89 9.19 -14.93 6.21
C THR A 89 9.92 -15.91 5.31
N LYS A 90 11.24 -15.75 5.23
CA LYS A 90 12.09 -16.74 4.58
C LYS A 90 12.16 -18.01 5.42
N SER A 91 12.26 -19.18 4.76
CA SER A 91 12.44 -20.47 5.46
C SER A 91 13.65 -20.44 6.38
N GLY A 92 13.47 -20.94 7.61
CA GLY A 92 14.53 -21.00 8.62
C GLY A 92 14.79 -19.68 9.36
N PHE A 93 14.14 -18.57 8.99
CA PHE A 93 14.27 -17.30 9.70
C PHE A 93 13.10 -17.07 10.65
N ARG A 94 13.40 -16.41 11.77
CA ARG A 94 12.39 -15.93 12.73
C ARG A 94 12.56 -14.44 12.94
N VAL A 95 11.47 -13.74 13.01
CA VAL A 95 11.40 -12.31 13.32
C VAL A 95 10.10 -12.04 14.06
N SER A 96 10.12 -11.12 15.01
CA SER A 96 8.92 -10.71 15.73
C SER A 96 8.24 -9.52 15.06
N ALA A 97 6.93 -9.38 15.29
CA ALA A 97 6.18 -8.21 14.86
C ALA A 97 6.77 -6.92 15.44
N ALA A 98 7.17 -6.96 16.72
CA ALA A 98 7.75 -5.80 17.41
C ALA A 98 9.06 -5.32 16.74
N GLU A 99 9.89 -6.25 16.28
CA GLU A 99 11.14 -5.94 15.58
C GLU A 99 10.90 -5.26 14.25
N LEU A 100 9.95 -5.74 13.45
CA LEU A 100 9.57 -5.15 12.17
C LEU A 100 8.92 -3.76 12.35
N ILE A 101 8.04 -3.61 13.33
CA ILE A 101 7.43 -2.32 13.67
C ILE A 101 8.51 -1.32 14.10
N LYS A 102 9.45 -1.76 14.95
CA LYS A 102 10.58 -0.93 15.38
C LYS A 102 11.45 -0.51 14.21
N LEU A 103 11.76 -1.42 13.29
CA LEU A 103 12.56 -1.12 12.10
C LEU A 103 11.94 0.02 11.27
N VAL A 104 10.63 -0.04 11.00
CA VAL A 104 9.95 1.03 10.27
C VAL A 104 9.93 2.32 11.07
N ARG A 105 9.66 2.25 12.37
CA ARG A 105 9.65 3.42 13.25
C ARG A 105 10.99 4.14 13.26
N ASP A 106 12.08 3.41 13.36
CA ASP A 106 13.43 3.97 13.40
C ASP A 106 13.82 4.61 12.06
N LYS A 107 13.34 4.06 10.94
CA LYS A 107 13.68 4.52 9.59
C LYS A 107 12.77 5.64 9.07
N LYS A 108 11.47 5.59 9.38
CA LYS A 108 10.44 6.46 8.77
C LYS A 108 9.60 7.23 9.81
N GLY A 109 9.75 6.92 11.09
CA GLY A 109 8.95 7.53 12.15
C GLY A 109 7.68 6.75 12.51
N SER A 110 7.02 7.17 13.58
CA SER A 110 5.89 6.45 14.19
C SER A 110 4.62 6.45 13.34
N ILE A 111 4.47 7.42 12.44
CA ILE A 111 3.30 7.53 11.55
C ILE A 111 3.30 6.38 10.55
N TYR A 112 4.46 6.05 9.98
CA TYR A 112 4.63 4.97 9.01
C TYR A 112 4.68 3.58 9.66
N ALA A 113 4.99 3.51 10.96
CA ALA A 113 5.13 2.24 11.66
C ALA A 113 3.79 1.48 11.67
N PRO A 114 3.77 0.21 11.19
CA PRO A 114 2.58 -0.61 11.27
C PRO A 114 2.05 -0.69 12.70
N LYS A 115 0.73 -0.64 12.84
CA LYS A 115 0.07 -0.88 14.14
C LYS A 115 -0.06 -2.36 14.43
N SER A 116 -0.04 -3.19 13.38
CA SER A 116 -0.02 -4.65 13.49
C SER A 116 0.72 -5.29 12.34
N VAL A 117 1.29 -6.47 12.62
CA VAL A 117 1.95 -7.32 11.62
C VAL A 117 1.35 -8.71 11.72
N ASP A 118 0.83 -9.22 10.60
CA ASP A 118 0.39 -10.60 10.48
C ASP A 118 1.43 -11.38 9.67
N PHE A 119 1.83 -12.54 10.18
CA PHE A 119 2.67 -13.47 9.43
C PHE A 119 1.77 -14.42 8.65
N VAL A 120 2.06 -14.56 7.36
CA VAL A 120 1.28 -15.37 6.42
C VAL A 120 2.21 -16.27 5.61
N ASP A 121 1.73 -17.43 5.18
CA ASP A 121 2.51 -18.34 4.36
C ASP A 121 2.70 -17.80 2.94
N THR A 122 1.66 -17.15 2.39
CA THR A 122 1.65 -16.59 1.03
C THR A 122 0.81 -15.32 0.96
N LEU A 123 1.15 -14.44 0.02
CA LEU A 123 0.32 -13.31 -0.36
C LEU A 123 -0.50 -13.66 -1.62
N PRO A 124 -1.78 -13.25 -1.71
CA PRO A 124 -2.52 -13.34 -2.96
C PRO A 124 -1.85 -12.47 -4.02
N LEU A 125 -1.75 -13.01 -5.24
CA LEU A 125 -1.11 -12.32 -6.35
C LEU A 125 -2.13 -11.95 -7.43
N THR A 126 -1.91 -10.81 -8.06
CA THR A 126 -2.59 -10.44 -9.30
C THR A 126 -2.10 -11.30 -10.46
N PRO A 127 -2.81 -11.35 -11.61
CA PRO A 127 -2.34 -12.09 -12.79
C PRO A 127 -0.95 -11.68 -13.29
N VAL A 128 -0.50 -10.49 -12.94
CA VAL A 128 0.85 -9.98 -13.29
C VAL A 128 1.89 -10.19 -12.19
N GLY A 129 1.60 -11.05 -11.19
CA GLY A 129 2.56 -11.45 -10.15
C GLY A 129 2.78 -10.43 -9.02
N LYS A 130 1.99 -9.36 -8.91
CA LYS A 130 2.06 -8.39 -7.82
C LYS A 130 1.11 -8.77 -6.69
N ALA A 131 1.43 -8.42 -5.43
CA ALA A 131 0.53 -8.61 -4.30
C ALA A 131 -0.83 -7.94 -4.57
N ASP A 132 -1.90 -8.72 -4.44
CA ASP A 132 -3.28 -8.22 -4.62
C ASP A 132 -3.77 -7.55 -3.33
N LYS A 133 -3.39 -6.28 -3.15
CA LYS A 133 -3.81 -5.47 -2.00
C LYS A 133 -5.33 -5.31 -1.91
N LYS A 134 -6.06 -5.40 -3.04
CA LYS A 134 -7.53 -5.35 -3.04
C LYS A 134 -8.11 -6.58 -2.36
N ALA A 135 -7.64 -7.77 -2.73
CA ALA A 135 -8.06 -9.03 -2.10
C ALA A 135 -7.68 -9.08 -0.62
N LEU A 136 -6.48 -8.57 -0.25
CA LEU A 136 -6.06 -8.47 1.14
C LEU A 136 -6.97 -7.55 1.95
N ARG A 137 -7.24 -6.34 1.46
CA ARG A 137 -8.13 -5.39 2.14
C ARG A 137 -9.54 -5.94 2.34
N ALA A 138 -10.09 -6.64 1.36
CA ALA A 138 -11.46 -7.16 1.43
C ALA A 138 -11.71 -8.01 2.69
N ARG A 139 -10.68 -8.67 3.22
CA ARG A 139 -10.78 -9.48 4.46
C ARG A 139 -11.02 -8.64 5.72
N TYR A 140 -10.53 -7.40 5.75
CA TYR A 140 -10.59 -6.52 6.93
C TYR A 140 -11.70 -5.47 6.81
N TRP A 141 -12.16 -5.18 5.59
CA TRP A 141 -13.18 -4.18 5.31
C TRP A 141 -14.59 -4.76 5.20
N ALA A 142 -14.79 -6.05 5.48
CA ALA A 142 -16.11 -6.67 5.52
C ALA A 142 -16.98 -5.96 6.58
N GLY A 143 -18.08 -5.32 6.14
CA GLY A 143 -18.98 -4.55 7.01
C GLY A 143 -18.56 -3.09 7.29
N HIS A 144 -17.46 -2.62 6.71
CA HIS A 144 -17.00 -1.24 6.82
C HIS A 144 -17.01 -0.57 5.44
N THR A 145 -17.34 0.73 5.40
CA THR A 145 -17.22 1.56 4.19
C THR A 145 -15.87 2.27 4.23
N ARG A 146 -15.01 2.01 3.23
CA ARG A 146 -13.79 2.78 3.04
C ARG A 146 -14.13 4.07 2.29
N ASN A 147 -13.93 5.20 2.92
CA ASN A 147 -13.96 6.49 2.23
C ASN A 147 -12.70 6.60 1.36
N ALA A 148 -12.75 6.01 0.14
CA ALA A 148 -11.69 6.22 -0.84
C ALA A 148 -11.74 7.67 -1.31
N HIS A 149 -10.68 8.40 -1.08
CA HIS A 149 -10.49 9.77 -1.57
C HIS A 149 -10.06 9.80 -3.02
#